data_a717d2052eccba4822c032e624dbe3b0
#
_entry.id   a717d2052eccba4822c032e624dbe3b0
#
_cell.length_a   1.000
_cell.length_b   1.000
_cell.length_c   1.000
_cell.angle_alpha   90.00
_cell.angle_beta   90.00
_cell.angle_gamma   90.00
#
_symmetry.space_group_name_H-M   'P 1'
#
loop_
_entity.id
_entity.type
_entity.pdbx_description
1 polymer ?
#
loop_
_entity_poly.entity_id
_entity_poly.type
_entity_poly.pdbx_seq_one_letter_code
_entity_poly.pdbx_strand_id
1 'polypeptide(L)'
;MVYLRPKKLDILGDKSALEVYLNRFTADQYGVKEGDLLDLYFVGHETGATALITDTIVDDGHIGIPAAIWNTYPVSELDRVAVELQGQAKSVASIRKKIKGEKLSYDEIREIMYDIAKRRLSPIEMTYFASTSYNPGFDDEEMYSLTKAMSDTGIILDFSSLGGFVVDKHSIGGLPSKGVTPVIVALMSKLGFIIPNTSTRGITSPAGTTDVLETLMPVSLSEADIKRVVAETRGCLAWGGGLELAPADDILIQIEKPLHIESYDKFVVSIIAKKIAAGCKYVLLDLPYGDTAKVSVADVAKVSKAFETLFAKFDIKVFVYKRQAKGPDGNGIGPILEARDLLWILERDKRRPIGMENLALDMAAQLIALTGKYNYQSAHEILRETLDSGEALRQFWKIGKSQGAKQIVKAEDLLPGHYTFEIKSTKAGLIKTYDNHIIVQITRALGAPYAKSAGIYLTRQVGDRINVGDVVATLYAEAQSRIDLAVKNLDGEQDGWILV
;
A
#
# COMPACT_ATOMS: atom_id res chain seq x y z
N MET A 1 -21.36 27.35 -14.89
CA MET A 1 -19.88 27.43 -14.69
C MET A 1 -19.52 28.84 -14.29
N VAL A 2 -18.84 28.98 -13.17
CA VAL A 2 -18.41 30.25 -12.58
C VAL A 2 -16.90 30.24 -12.43
N TYR A 3 -16.23 31.38 -12.58
CA TYR A 3 -14.78 31.49 -12.45
C TYR A 3 -14.43 32.22 -11.17
N LEU A 4 -13.83 31.53 -10.21
CA LEU A 4 -13.41 32.08 -8.93
C LEU A 4 -11.87 32.17 -8.84
N ARG A 5 -11.37 33.11 -8.05
CA ARG A 5 -9.93 33.23 -7.78
C ARG A 5 -9.55 32.25 -6.64
N PRO A 6 -8.58 31.37 -6.85
CA PRO A 6 -8.14 30.47 -5.79
C PRO A 6 -7.36 31.23 -4.72
N LYS A 7 -7.64 30.92 -3.45
CA LYS A 7 -6.91 31.39 -2.27
C LYS A 7 -6.40 30.17 -1.53
N LYS A 8 -5.09 30.09 -1.36
CA LYS A 8 -4.49 29.00 -0.59
C LYS A 8 -4.86 29.17 0.89
N LEU A 9 -5.39 28.11 1.51
CA LEU A 9 -5.68 28.08 2.92
C LEU A 9 -4.63 27.28 3.69
N ASP A 10 -4.23 27.77 4.86
CA ASP A 10 -3.35 27.06 5.79
C ASP A 10 -4.18 26.06 6.64
N ILE A 11 -4.87 25.20 5.90
CA ILE A 11 -5.68 24.08 6.42
C ILE A 11 -5.23 22.83 5.70
N LEU A 12 -4.91 21.77 6.45
CA LEU A 12 -4.46 20.51 5.85
C LEU A 12 -5.52 19.91 4.92
N GLY A 13 -6.79 19.89 5.36
CA GLY A 13 -7.89 19.26 4.67
C GLY A 13 -7.82 17.73 4.71
N ASP A 14 -8.94 17.07 4.43
CA ASP A 14 -9.01 15.62 4.27
C ASP A 14 -8.78 15.25 2.80
N LYS A 15 -7.84 14.33 2.55
CA LYS A 15 -7.59 13.83 1.19
C LYS A 15 -8.67 12.84 0.70
N SER A 16 -9.46 12.28 1.59
CA SER A 16 -10.55 11.37 1.24
C SER A 16 -11.82 12.12 0.81
N ALA A 17 -12.08 13.26 1.43
CA ALA A 17 -13.19 14.14 1.09
C ALA A 17 -12.63 15.53 0.79
N LEU A 18 -12.43 15.84 -0.48
CA LEU A 18 -11.94 17.17 -0.83
C LEU A 18 -13.00 18.22 -0.51
N GLU A 19 -12.60 19.22 0.27
CA GLU A 19 -13.45 20.32 0.69
C GLU A 19 -12.89 21.64 0.17
N VAL A 20 -13.77 22.55 -0.25
CA VAL A 20 -13.41 23.91 -0.66
C VAL A 20 -14.31 24.92 0.04
N TYR A 21 -13.80 26.09 0.28
CA TYR A 21 -14.46 27.13 1.05
C TYR A 21 -14.95 28.24 0.12
N LEU A 22 -16.23 28.57 0.20
CA LEU A 22 -16.83 29.70 -0.49
C LEU A 22 -17.30 30.77 0.52
N ASN A 23 -17.14 32.04 0.15
CA ASN A 23 -17.79 33.10 0.88
C ASN A 23 -19.31 32.97 0.75
N ARG A 24 -20.05 33.27 1.83
CA ARG A 24 -21.52 33.17 1.85
C ARG A 24 -22.16 33.96 0.73
N PHE A 25 -21.70 35.19 0.47
CA PHE A 25 -22.24 36.02 -0.60
C PHE A 25 -22.03 35.36 -1.97
N THR A 26 -20.83 34.86 -2.24
CA THR A 26 -20.53 34.09 -3.47
C THR A 26 -21.42 32.85 -3.57
N ALA A 27 -21.56 32.07 -2.49
CA ALA A 27 -22.39 30.87 -2.48
C ALA A 27 -23.87 31.18 -2.77
N ASP A 28 -24.43 32.18 -2.11
CA ASP A 28 -25.83 32.62 -2.29
C ASP A 28 -26.06 33.12 -3.73
N GLN A 29 -25.11 33.88 -4.29
CA GLN A 29 -25.19 34.38 -5.67
C GLN A 29 -25.29 33.25 -6.70
N TYR A 30 -24.62 32.11 -6.45
CA TYR A 30 -24.57 30.98 -7.37
C TYR A 30 -25.47 29.81 -6.96
N GLY A 31 -26.25 29.97 -5.89
CA GLY A 31 -27.20 28.97 -5.39
C GLY A 31 -26.53 27.74 -4.78
N VAL A 32 -25.27 27.86 -4.31
CA VAL A 32 -24.52 26.80 -3.64
C VAL A 32 -24.86 26.80 -2.16
N LYS A 33 -25.10 25.62 -1.61
CA LYS A 33 -25.36 25.39 -0.19
C LYS A 33 -24.22 24.62 0.47
N GLU A 34 -24.14 24.75 1.78
CA GLU A 34 -23.24 23.93 2.61
C GLU A 34 -23.47 22.44 2.32
N GLY A 35 -22.38 21.74 1.99
CA GLY A 35 -22.40 20.31 1.68
C GLY A 35 -22.70 19.96 0.23
N ASP A 36 -23.00 20.94 -0.64
CA ASP A 36 -23.17 20.67 -2.08
C ASP A 36 -21.86 20.19 -2.69
N LEU A 37 -21.98 19.28 -3.67
CA LEU A 37 -20.86 18.85 -4.49
C LEU A 37 -20.66 19.80 -5.67
N LEU A 38 -19.40 20.18 -5.86
CA LEU A 38 -18.96 21.07 -6.94
C LEU A 38 -17.99 20.34 -7.84
N ASP A 39 -18.14 20.50 -9.15
CA ASP A 39 -17.09 20.17 -10.12
C ASP A 39 -16.11 21.35 -10.23
N LEU A 40 -14.84 21.07 -9.99
CA LEU A 40 -13.74 22.04 -10.08
C LEU A 40 -12.88 21.73 -11.30
N TYR A 41 -12.64 22.75 -12.11
CA TYR A 41 -11.80 22.62 -13.30
C TYR A 41 -10.55 23.49 -13.14
N PHE A 42 -9.40 22.84 -13.04
CA PHE A 42 -8.08 23.44 -13.06
C PHE A 42 -7.46 23.29 -14.45
N VAL A 43 -6.30 23.88 -14.68
CA VAL A 43 -5.59 23.72 -15.97
C VAL A 43 -5.28 22.24 -16.23
N GLY A 44 -6.04 21.61 -17.14
CA GLY A 44 -5.85 20.21 -17.53
C GLY A 44 -6.36 19.16 -16.53
N HIS A 45 -7.02 19.57 -15.45
CA HIS A 45 -7.50 18.66 -14.40
C HIS A 45 -8.94 18.98 -14.00
N GLU A 46 -9.66 17.95 -13.58
CA GLU A 46 -11.03 18.02 -13.11
C GLU A 46 -11.18 17.18 -11.84
N THR A 47 -11.85 17.70 -10.82
CA THR A 47 -12.17 16.97 -9.59
C THR A 47 -13.43 17.48 -8.94
N GLY A 48 -14.16 16.60 -8.23
CA GLY A 48 -15.25 17.00 -7.33
C GLY A 48 -14.70 17.47 -5.98
N ALA A 49 -15.43 18.37 -5.33
CA ALA A 49 -15.19 18.80 -3.96
C ALA A 49 -16.50 19.20 -3.28
N THR A 50 -16.56 19.06 -1.94
CA THR A 50 -17.69 19.50 -1.14
C THR A 50 -17.56 20.98 -0.80
N ALA A 51 -18.61 21.75 -1.00
CA ALA A 51 -18.66 23.16 -0.63
C ALA A 51 -18.84 23.35 0.87
N LEU A 52 -17.95 24.11 1.51
CA LEU A 52 -18.09 24.63 2.84
C LEU A 52 -18.31 26.15 2.78
N ILE A 53 -19.26 26.68 3.54
CA ILE A 53 -19.61 28.09 3.50
C ILE A 53 -18.97 28.83 4.68
N THR A 54 -18.38 29.97 4.41
CA THR A 54 -17.70 30.80 5.41
C THR A 54 -18.03 32.27 5.23
N ASP A 55 -18.07 33.00 6.34
CA ASP A 55 -18.25 34.46 6.31
C ASP A 55 -16.93 35.24 6.39
N THR A 56 -15.80 34.57 6.77
CA THR A 56 -14.57 35.26 7.17
C THR A 56 -13.28 34.70 6.56
N ILE A 57 -13.23 33.42 6.18
CA ILE A 57 -11.98 32.76 5.74
C ILE A 57 -11.65 33.13 4.30
N VAL A 58 -12.68 33.32 3.47
CA VAL A 58 -12.55 33.55 2.01
C VAL A 58 -13.33 34.81 1.64
N ASP A 59 -12.73 35.66 0.83
CA ASP A 59 -13.35 36.87 0.32
C ASP A 59 -14.34 36.56 -0.82
N ASP A 60 -15.26 37.51 -1.08
CA ASP A 60 -16.18 37.37 -2.23
C ASP A 60 -15.44 37.21 -3.54
N GLY A 61 -15.98 36.35 -4.43
CA GLY A 61 -15.37 36.00 -5.72
C GLY A 61 -14.13 35.10 -5.64
N HIS A 62 -13.81 34.59 -4.44
CA HIS A 62 -12.72 33.66 -4.25
C HIS A 62 -13.21 32.26 -3.85
N ILE A 63 -12.36 31.26 -4.09
CA ILE A 63 -12.48 29.89 -3.62
C ILE A 63 -11.30 29.54 -2.74
N GLY A 64 -11.57 29.18 -1.49
CA GLY A 64 -10.53 28.76 -0.52
C GLY A 64 -10.16 27.30 -0.76
N ILE A 65 -8.89 27.03 -1.04
CA ILE A 65 -8.38 25.72 -1.38
C ILE A 65 -7.41 25.24 -0.30
N PRO A 66 -7.75 24.19 0.49
CA PRO A 66 -6.87 23.57 1.46
C PRO A 66 -5.61 22.97 0.84
N ALA A 67 -4.58 22.77 1.68
CA ALA A 67 -3.28 22.22 1.25
C ALA A 67 -3.40 20.84 0.58
N ALA A 68 -4.38 20.03 0.96
CA ALA A 68 -4.63 18.72 0.35
C ALA A 68 -4.91 18.81 -1.17
N ILE A 69 -5.70 19.80 -1.59
CA ILE A 69 -6.00 20.06 -3.01
C ILE A 69 -4.87 20.85 -3.65
N TRP A 70 -4.41 21.91 -2.99
CA TRP A 70 -3.38 22.81 -3.52
C TRP A 70 -2.08 22.11 -3.90
N ASN A 71 -1.67 21.11 -3.12
CA ASN A 71 -0.44 20.36 -3.36
C ASN A 71 -0.63 19.18 -4.34
N THR A 72 -1.87 18.86 -4.68
CA THR A 72 -2.20 17.73 -5.57
C THR A 72 -2.41 18.20 -7.01
N TYR A 73 -3.05 19.35 -7.17
CA TYR A 73 -3.40 19.91 -8.48
C TYR A 73 -2.52 21.13 -8.82
N PRO A 74 -2.25 21.38 -10.12
CA PRO A 74 -1.45 22.56 -10.53
C PRO A 74 -2.30 23.84 -10.42
N VAL A 75 -2.35 24.42 -9.20
CA VAL A 75 -3.11 25.64 -8.88
C VAL A 75 -2.15 26.72 -8.42
N SER A 76 -2.32 27.93 -8.94
CA SER A 76 -1.64 29.12 -8.46
C SER A 76 -2.66 30.23 -8.14
N GLU A 77 -2.31 31.18 -7.26
CA GLU A 77 -3.20 32.31 -6.92
C GLU A 77 -3.50 33.24 -8.12
N LEU A 78 -2.73 33.11 -9.20
CA LEU A 78 -2.92 33.86 -10.45
C LEU A 78 -3.96 33.21 -11.39
N ASP A 79 -4.32 31.97 -11.11
CA ASP A 79 -5.25 31.20 -11.96
C ASP A 79 -6.72 31.61 -11.73
N ARG A 80 -7.58 31.02 -12.52
CA ARG A 80 -9.02 30.99 -12.29
C ARG A 80 -9.50 29.56 -12.27
N VAL A 81 -10.19 29.20 -11.21
CA VAL A 81 -10.84 27.90 -11.08
C VAL A 81 -12.26 28.04 -11.59
N ALA A 82 -12.61 27.24 -12.60
CA ALA A 82 -13.98 27.14 -13.01
C ALA A 82 -14.72 26.20 -12.05
N VAL A 83 -15.87 26.64 -11.58
CA VAL A 83 -16.69 25.94 -10.58
C VAL A 83 -18.08 25.74 -11.15
N GLU A 84 -18.61 24.56 -11.00
CA GLU A 84 -19.97 24.21 -11.41
C GLU A 84 -20.67 23.42 -10.31
N LEU A 85 -21.93 23.77 -10.02
CA LEU A 85 -22.73 22.97 -9.10
C LEU A 85 -22.99 21.61 -9.77
N GLN A 86 -22.55 20.56 -9.12
CA GLN A 86 -22.70 19.20 -9.63
C GLN A 86 -24.16 18.76 -9.52
N GLY A 87 -24.73 18.30 -10.64
CA GLY A 87 -25.99 17.55 -10.62
C GLY A 87 -25.79 16.15 -10.01
N GLN A 88 -26.88 15.45 -9.74
CA GLN A 88 -26.78 14.07 -9.27
C GLN A 88 -25.98 13.22 -10.27
N ALA A 89 -24.90 12.57 -9.81
CA ALA A 89 -24.08 11.69 -10.63
C ALA A 89 -24.94 10.55 -11.22
N LYS A 90 -24.78 10.28 -12.50
CA LYS A 90 -25.55 9.22 -13.20
C LYS A 90 -25.30 7.84 -12.59
N SER A 91 -24.10 7.60 -12.13
CA SER A 91 -23.68 6.35 -11.47
C SER A 91 -24.47 6.02 -10.20
N VAL A 92 -25.13 7.02 -9.56
CA VAL A 92 -25.99 6.78 -8.38
C VAL A 92 -27.16 5.83 -8.72
N ALA A 93 -27.71 5.90 -9.93
CA ALA A 93 -28.75 4.98 -10.37
C ALA A 93 -28.22 3.53 -10.44
N SER A 94 -27.01 3.36 -10.95
CA SER A 94 -26.32 2.05 -11.02
C SER A 94 -25.96 1.52 -9.63
N ILE A 95 -25.55 2.38 -8.70
CA ILE A 95 -25.33 1.99 -7.29
C ILE A 95 -26.64 1.47 -6.67
N ARG A 96 -27.75 2.18 -6.86
CA ARG A 96 -29.07 1.74 -6.38
C ARG A 96 -29.49 0.41 -6.99
N LYS A 97 -29.21 0.19 -8.29
CA LYS A 97 -29.45 -1.07 -8.99
C LYS A 97 -28.68 -2.22 -8.32
N LYS A 98 -27.37 -2.01 -8.04
CA LYS A 98 -26.52 -3.02 -7.38
C LYS A 98 -27.01 -3.35 -5.96
N ILE A 99 -27.39 -2.36 -5.15
CA ILE A 99 -27.95 -2.55 -3.80
C ILE A 99 -29.20 -3.47 -3.83
N LYS A 100 -30.00 -3.43 -4.90
CA LYS A 100 -31.17 -4.30 -5.08
C LYS A 100 -30.80 -5.73 -5.52
N GLY A 101 -29.52 -6.03 -5.69
CA GLY A 101 -29.02 -7.34 -6.13
C GLY A 101 -29.01 -7.54 -7.64
N GLU A 102 -29.24 -6.48 -8.43
CA GLU A 102 -29.19 -6.56 -9.88
C GLU A 102 -27.73 -6.50 -10.37
N LYS A 103 -27.44 -7.18 -11.48
CA LYS A 103 -26.14 -7.13 -12.13
C LYS A 103 -25.88 -5.79 -12.80
N LEU A 104 -24.62 -5.34 -12.73
CA LEU A 104 -24.15 -4.16 -13.44
C LEU A 104 -23.45 -4.56 -14.74
N SER A 105 -23.70 -3.79 -15.80
CA SER A 105 -22.93 -3.85 -17.03
C SER A 105 -21.54 -3.20 -16.84
N TYR A 106 -20.62 -3.46 -17.79
CA TYR A 106 -19.31 -2.80 -17.80
C TYR A 106 -19.43 -1.27 -17.83
N ASP A 107 -20.34 -0.72 -18.63
CA ASP A 107 -20.50 0.74 -18.74
C ASP A 107 -21.01 1.35 -17.43
N GLU A 108 -21.95 0.70 -16.74
CA GLU A 108 -22.42 1.13 -15.42
C GLU A 108 -21.30 1.11 -14.38
N ILE A 109 -20.49 0.05 -14.36
CA ILE A 109 -19.34 -0.08 -13.44
C ILE A 109 -18.28 0.97 -13.78
N ARG A 110 -17.99 1.18 -15.07
CA ARG A 110 -17.01 2.16 -15.52
C ARG A 110 -17.43 3.59 -15.12
N GLU A 111 -18.71 3.91 -15.22
CA GLU A 111 -19.25 5.21 -14.80
C GLU A 111 -19.11 5.39 -13.28
N ILE A 112 -19.40 4.36 -12.49
CA ILE A 112 -19.17 4.39 -11.02
C ILE A 112 -17.69 4.64 -10.72
N MET A 113 -16.77 3.88 -11.33
CA MET A 113 -15.34 4.02 -11.10
C MET A 113 -14.83 5.41 -11.52
N TYR A 114 -15.34 5.93 -12.64
CA TYR A 114 -15.01 7.28 -13.09
C TYR A 114 -15.48 8.36 -12.11
N ASP A 115 -16.73 8.28 -11.64
CA ASP A 115 -17.30 9.24 -10.71
C ASP A 115 -16.59 9.18 -9.34
N ILE A 116 -16.17 7.98 -8.90
CA ILE A 116 -15.33 7.83 -7.70
C ILE A 116 -13.95 8.48 -7.92
N ALA A 117 -13.26 8.15 -9.03
CA ALA A 117 -11.95 8.69 -9.34
C ALA A 117 -11.96 10.22 -9.46
N LYS A 118 -13.04 10.79 -9.99
CA LYS A 118 -13.26 12.24 -10.10
C LYS A 118 -13.91 12.87 -8.88
N ARG A 119 -14.14 12.08 -7.79
CA ARG A 119 -14.76 12.55 -6.53
C ARG A 119 -16.14 13.19 -6.72
N ARG A 120 -16.90 12.65 -7.65
CA ARG A 120 -18.27 13.08 -7.96
C ARG A 120 -19.34 12.40 -7.12
N LEU A 121 -18.95 11.45 -6.28
CA LEU A 121 -19.81 10.77 -5.32
C LEU A 121 -19.48 11.23 -3.90
N SER A 122 -20.53 11.43 -3.12
CA SER A 122 -20.37 11.69 -1.68
C SER A 122 -19.78 10.48 -0.94
N PRO A 123 -19.17 10.67 0.23
CA PRO A 123 -18.71 9.55 1.06
C PRO A 123 -19.81 8.54 1.36
N ILE A 124 -21.07 8.99 1.51
CA ILE A 124 -22.22 8.11 1.74
C ILE A 124 -22.47 7.21 0.52
N GLU A 125 -22.51 7.77 -0.69
CA GLU A 125 -22.75 7.01 -1.92
C GLU A 125 -21.62 6.02 -2.19
N MET A 126 -20.36 6.41 -1.96
CA MET A 126 -19.21 5.54 -2.06
C MET A 126 -19.26 4.40 -1.01
N THR A 127 -19.71 4.68 0.22
CA THR A 127 -19.90 3.65 1.26
C THR A 127 -20.96 2.64 0.85
N TYR A 128 -22.10 3.09 0.30
CA TYR A 128 -23.11 2.18 -0.21
C TYR A 128 -22.57 1.30 -1.33
N PHE A 129 -21.82 1.85 -2.28
CA PHE A 129 -21.19 1.05 -3.32
C PHE A 129 -20.19 0.05 -2.74
N ALA A 130 -19.29 0.49 -1.86
CA ALA A 130 -18.31 -0.38 -1.21
C ALA A 130 -18.99 -1.55 -0.48
N SER A 131 -20.12 -1.31 0.18
CA SER A 131 -20.87 -2.35 0.90
C SER A 131 -21.44 -3.45 0.01
N THR A 132 -21.68 -3.15 -1.27
CA THR A 132 -22.20 -4.15 -2.24
C THR A 132 -21.20 -5.28 -2.51
N SER A 133 -19.93 -5.11 -2.19
CA SER A 133 -18.91 -6.16 -2.26
C SER A 133 -19.14 -7.31 -1.26
N TYR A 134 -19.92 -7.06 -0.21
CA TYR A 134 -20.31 -8.07 0.79
C TYR A 134 -21.68 -8.68 0.49
N ASN A 135 -22.62 -7.82 0.14
CA ASN A 135 -23.99 -8.23 -0.16
C ASN A 135 -24.59 -7.22 -1.17
N PRO A 136 -24.94 -7.66 -2.37
CA PRO A 136 -25.03 -9.06 -2.86
C PRO A 136 -23.71 -9.69 -3.32
N GLY A 137 -22.58 -8.97 -3.34
CA GLY A 137 -21.31 -9.42 -3.91
C GLY A 137 -21.24 -9.17 -5.42
N PHE A 138 -20.12 -9.56 -6.03
CA PHE A 138 -19.88 -9.45 -7.47
C PHE A 138 -19.67 -10.84 -8.08
N ASP A 139 -20.24 -11.08 -9.24
CA ASP A 139 -19.93 -12.30 -9.99
C ASP A 139 -18.63 -12.17 -10.82
N ASP A 140 -18.22 -13.25 -11.50
CA ASP A 140 -16.97 -13.29 -12.27
C ASP A 140 -16.91 -12.29 -13.43
N GLU A 141 -18.06 -11.87 -14.00
CA GLU A 141 -18.13 -10.87 -15.07
C GLU A 141 -18.06 -9.47 -14.49
N GLU A 142 -18.75 -9.23 -13.38
CA GLU A 142 -18.67 -7.96 -12.66
C GLU A 142 -17.26 -7.75 -12.08
N MET A 143 -16.62 -8.79 -11.55
CA MET A 143 -15.23 -8.75 -11.06
C MET A 143 -14.26 -8.37 -12.17
N TYR A 144 -14.42 -8.96 -13.38
CA TYR A 144 -13.63 -8.58 -14.55
C TYR A 144 -13.89 -7.11 -14.94
N SER A 145 -15.15 -6.72 -15.03
CA SER A 145 -15.57 -5.36 -15.41
C SER A 145 -15.07 -4.32 -14.40
N LEU A 146 -15.12 -4.64 -13.10
CA LEU A 146 -14.66 -3.79 -12.02
C LEU A 146 -13.12 -3.61 -12.07
N THR A 147 -12.39 -4.70 -12.28
CA THR A 147 -10.93 -4.68 -12.42
C THR A 147 -10.51 -3.83 -13.62
N LYS A 148 -11.16 -4.04 -14.75
CA LYS A 148 -10.89 -3.28 -15.98
C LYS A 148 -11.21 -1.81 -15.80
N ALA A 149 -12.41 -1.48 -15.33
CA ALA A 149 -12.82 -0.10 -15.11
C ALA A 149 -11.91 0.63 -14.11
N MET A 150 -11.48 -0.05 -13.05
CA MET A 150 -10.57 0.50 -12.04
C MET A 150 -9.19 0.81 -12.64
N SER A 151 -8.66 -0.05 -13.50
CA SER A 151 -7.39 0.22 -14.19
C SER A 151 -7.51 1.28 -15.28
N ASP A 152 -8.64 1.34 -15.99
CA ASP A 152 -8.89 2.29 -17.08
C ASP A 152 -9.09 3.74 -16.58
N THR A 153 -9.40 3.93 -15.29
CA THR A 153 -9.50 5.27 -14.67
C THR A 153 -8.17 5.84 -14.23
N GLY A 154 -7.11 5.04 -14.27
CA GLY A 154 -5.77 5.43 -13.82
C GLY A 154 -4.75 5.51 -14.95
N ILE A 155 -3.50 5.76 -14.57
CA ILE A 155 -2.34 5.78 -15.47
C ILE A 155 -1.88 4.36 -15.71
N ILE A 156 -1.66 4.00 -16.97
CA ILE A 156 -1.04 2.71 -17.34
C ILE A 156 0.43 2.96 -17.73
N LEU A 157 1.34 2.32 -17.00
CA LEU A 157 2.77 2.36 -17.28
C LEU A 157 3.11 1.39 -18.42
N ASP A 158 3.77 1.88 -19.45
CA ASP A 158 4.26 1.04 -20.56
C ASP A 158 5.78 0.99 -20.55
N PHE A 159 6.30 -0.24 -20.49
CA PHE A 159 7.73 -0.54 -20.55
C PHE A 159 8.10 -1.43 -21.74
N SER A 160 7.21 -1.58 -22.71
CA SER A 160 7.41 -2.45 -23.89
C SER A 160 8.67 -2.07 -24.69
N SER A 161 8.99 -0.79 -24.77
CA SER A 161 10.18 -0.26 -25.46
C SER A 161 11.51 -0.70 -24.83
N LEU A 162 11.51 -1.10 -23.57
CA LEU A 162 12.72 -1.53 -22.88
C LEU A 162 13.13 -2.98 -23.20
N GLY A 163 12.21 -3.75 -23.77
CA GLY A 163 12.40 -5.19 -24.02
C GLY A 163 12.63 -6.01 -22.76
N GLY A 164 12.24 -7.27 -22.78
CA GLY A 164 12.36 -8.19 -21.65
C GLY A 164 11.05 -8.46 -20.94
N PHE A 165 11.13 -9.08 -19.77
CA PHE A 165 9.97 -9.49 -18.97
C PHE A 165 9.61 -8.42 -17.96
N VAL A 166 8.38 -7.91 -18.03
CA VAL A 166 7.82 -7.02 -16.98
C VAL A 166 7.19 -7.90 -15.93
N VAL A 167 7.78 -7.91 -14.75
CA VAL A 167 7.41 -8.79 -13.63
C VAL A 167 7.11 -7.98 -12.38
N ASP A 168 6.34 -8.53 -11.44
CA ASP A 168 6.23 -7.94 -10.11
C ASP A 168 5.92 -9.00 -9.04
N LYS A 169 6.16 -8.64 -7.79
CA LYS A 169 5.75 -9.40 -6.59
C LYS A 169 4.78 -8.58 -5.78
N HIS A 170 3.65 -9.17 -5.42
CA HIS A 170 2.69 -8.55 -4.52
C HIS A 170 2.37 -9.46 -3.34
N SER A 171 2.26 -8.91 -2.13
CA SER A 171 1.72 -9.61 -0.97
C SER A 171 0.33 -9.07 -0.68
N ILE A 172 -0.62 -9.94 -0.37
CA ILE A 172 -1.96 -9.51 0.07
C ILE A 172 -1.94 -8.73 1.39
N GLY A 173 -0.82 -8.69 2.09
CA GLY A 173 -0.65 -7.99 3.36
C GLY A 173 -1.04 -8.81 4.58
N GLY A 174 -1.32 -8.10 5.68
CA GLY A 174 -1.77 -8.72 6.95
C GLY A 174 -0.64 -9.17 7.88
N LEU A 175 0.56 -9.43 7.40
CA LEU A 175 1.70 -9.79 8.26
C LEU A 175 2.58 -8.58 8.56
N PRO A 176 3.17 -8.49 9.74
CA PRO A 176 4.27 -7.57 10.01
C PRO A 176 5.55 -8.03 9.28
N SER A 177 6.53 -7.12 9.14
CA SER A 177 7.80 -7.31 8.42
C SER A 177 7.65 -7.44 6.89
N LYS A 178 8.16 -6.44 6.14
CA LYS A 178 7.95 -6.28 4.68
C LYS A 178 9.25 -6.27 3.86
N GLY A 179 10.39 -6.61 4.46
CA GLY A 179 11.70 -6.55 3.81
C GLY A 179 11.90 -7.49 2.62
N VAL A 180 11.05 -8.50 2.43
CA VAL A 180 11.14 -9.48 1.33
C VAL A 180 11.08 -8.80 -0.06
N THR A 181 10.12 -7.89 -0.26
CA THR A 181 9.89 -7.26 -1.58
C THR A 181 11.09 -6.46 -2.09
N PRO A 182 11.72 -5.55 -1.30
CA PRO A 182 12.90 -4.81 -1.76
C PRO A 182 14.09 -5.70 -2.11
N VAL A 183 14.30 -6.84 -1.42
CA VAL A 183 15.33 -7.82 -1.77
C VAL A 183 15.04 -8.42 -3.15
N ILE A 184 13.77 -8.83 -3.39
CA ILE A 184 13.35 -9.38 -4.69
C ILE A 184 13.55 -8.34 -5.81
N VAL A 185 13.18 -7.08 -5.60
CA VAL A 185 13.34 -6.00 -6.59
C VAL A 185 14.81 -5.81 -6.95
N ALA A 186 15.70 -5.79 -5.96
CA ALA A 186 17.14 -5.65 -6.19
C ALA A 186 17.70 -6.82 -7.01
N LEU A 187 17.33 -8.06 -6.65
CA LEU A 187 17.76 -9.27 -7.35
C LEU A 187 17.23 -9.33 -8.78
N MET A 188 15.92 -9.17 -8.97
CA MET A 188 15.28 -9.29 -10.27
C MET A 188 15.77 -8.23 -11.26
N SER A 189 15.85 -6.97 -10.81
CA SER A 189 16.33 -5.88 -11.65
C SER A 189 17.80 -6.05 -12.03
N LYS A 190 18.64 -6.58 -11.14
CA LYS A 190 20.03 -6.92 -11.43
C LYS A 190 20.15 -7.98 -12.53
N LEU A 191 19.25 -8.95 -12.56
CA LEU A 191 19.19 -10.01 -13.56
C LEU A 191 18.52 -9.58 -14.88
N GLY A 192 18.19 -8.28 -15.02
CA GLY A 192 17.65 -7.68 -16.22
C GLY A 192 16.14 -7.78 -16.40
N PHE A 193 15.39 -8.28 -15.41
CA PHE A 193 13.94 -8.21 -15.41
C PHE A 193 13.49 -6.78 -15.15
N ILE A 194 12.38 -6.38 -15.74
CA ILE A 194 11.76 -5.08 -15.49
C ILE A 194 10.77 -5.26 -14.33
N ILE A 195 11.04 -4.61 -13.20
CA ILE A 195 10.22 -4.75 -11.99
C ILE A 195 9.82 -3.36 -11.43
N PRO A 196 8.74 -2.75 -11.96
CA PRO A 196 8.23 -1.44 -11.54
C PRO A 196 7.40 -1.60 -10.26
N ASN A 197 8.03 -1.97 -9.15
CA ASN A 197 7.31 -2.28 -7.93
C ASN A 197 6.70 -1.04 -7.29
N THR A 198 5.40 -1.13 -7.03
CA THR A 198 4.67 -0.14 -6.25
C THR A 198 4.12 -0.77 -4.97
N SER A 199 4.23 -0.03 -3.87
CA SER A 199 3.79 -0.46 -2.55
C SER A 199 2.92 0.58 -1.85
N THR A 200 2.31 0.19 -0.75
CA THR A 200 1.46 1.08 0.07
C THR A 200 2.11 1.35 1.42
N ARG A 201 1.66 2.42 2.08
CA ARG A 201 1.90 2.65 3.51
C ARG A 201 1.12 1.64 4.34
N GLY A 202 1.50 1.46 5.59
CA GLY A 202 0.81 0.54 6.50
C GLY A 202 -0.65 0.91 6.71
N ILE A 203 -1.55 0.04 6.27
CA ILE A 203 -3.00 0.17 6.49
C ILE A 203 -3.37 -0.68 7.70
N THR A 204 -3.16 -1.97 7.63
CA THR A 204 -3.43 -2.96 8.69
C THR A 204 -2.17 -3.42 9.41
N SER A 205 -1.00 -3.35 8.78
CA SER A 205 0.31 -3.64 9.39
C SER A 205 0.91 -2.43 10.09
N PRO A 206 1.89 -2.62 11.00
CA PRO A 206 2.58 -1.53 11.70
C PRO A 206 3.46 -0.67 10.78
N ALA A 207 3.93 -1.24 9.67
CA ALA A 207 4.60 -0.54 8.58
C ALA A 207 4.21 -1.17 7.24
N GLY A 208 4.09 -0.36 6.19
CA GLY A 208 4.05 -0.83 4.82
C GLY A 208 5.45 -0.81 4.21
N THR A 209 5.66 -1.47 3.07
CA THR A 209 6.94 -1.43 2.35
C THR A 209 7.37 0.01 2.04
N THR A 210 6.42 0.89 1.71
CA THR A 210 6.67 2.32 1.52
C THR A 210 7.25 2.97 2.77
N ASP A 211 6.67 2.72 3.97
CA ASP A 211 7.15 3.31 5.23
C ASP A 211 8.59 2.88 5.58
N VAL A 212 8.92 1.65 5.26
CA VAL A 212 10.27 1.08 5.42
C VAL A 212 11.25 1.77 4.47
N LEU A 213 10.91 1.84 3.20
CA LEU A 213 11.79 2.39 2.16
C LEU A 213 12.01 3.90 2.30
N GLU A 214 11.04 4.65 2.85
CA GLU A 214 11.20 6.09 3.14
C GLU A 214 12.32 6.38 4.14
N THR A 215 12.75 5.41 4.93
CA THR A 215 13.92 5.55 5.81
C THR A 215 15.24 5.48 5.04
N LEU A 216 15.23 5.03 3.79
CA LEU A 216 16.40 4.77 2.96
C LEU A 216 16.47 5.65 1.71
N MET A 217 15.33 5.94 1.07
CA MET A 217 15.27 6.63 -0.20
C MET A 217 13.92 7.31 -0.45
N PRO A 218 13.83 8.31 -1.34
CA PRO A 218 12.56 8.84 -1.82
C PRO A 218 11.73 7.78 -2.53
N VAL A 219 10.43 7.69 -2.20
CA VAL A 219 9.48 6.73 -2.78
C VAL A 219 8.30 7.39 -3.50
N SER A 220 8.08 8.69 -3.23
CA SER A 220 7.06 9.49 -3.93
C SER A 220 7.62 9.96 -5.26
N LEU A 221 7.32 9.22 -6.32
CA LEU A 221 7.83 9.45 -7.67
C LEU A 221 6.68 9.86 -8.58
N SER A 222 6.94 10.70 -9.56
CA SER A 222 6.03 10.96 -10.67
C SER A 222 6.05 9.82 -11.68
N GLU A 223 5.07 9.76 -12.59
CA GLU A 223 5.08 8.83 -13.72
C GLU A 223 6.37 8.93 -14.54
N ALA A 224 6.80 10.16 -14.84
CA ALA A 224 8.03 10.43 -15.58
C ALA A 224 9.27 9.90 -14.83
N ASP A 225 9.33 10.09 -13.50
CA ASP A 225 10.41 9.56 -12.68
C ASP A 225 10.44 8.05 -12.69
N ILE A 226 9.29 7.38 -12.56
CA ILE A 226 9.24 5.92 -12.63
C ILE A 226 9.75 5.40 -13.97
N LYS A 227 9.28 5.98 -15.08
CA LYS A 227 9.73 5.60 -16.42
C LYS A 227 11.24 5.79 -16.56
N ARG A 228 11.79 6.91 -16.10
CA ARG A 228 13.22 7.19 -16.09
C ARG A 228 14.00 6.19 -15.23
N VAL A 229 13.60 6.02 -13.96
CA VAL A 229 14.27 5.12 -13.02
C VAL A 229 14.28 3.68 -13.53
N VAL A 230 13.15 3.19 -14.04
CA VAL A 230 13.04 1.82 -14.59
C VAL A 230 13.88 1.67 -15.86
N ALA A 231 13.96 2.67 -16.73
CA ALA A 231 14.82 2.64 -17.89
C ALA A 231 16.32 2.55 -17.51
N GLU A 232 16.74 3.29 -16.47
CA GLU A 232 18.13 3.31 -15.99
C GLU A 232 18.53 2.07 -15.19
N THR A 233 17.60 1.51 -14.42
CA THR A 233 17.92 0.50 -13.38
C THR A 233 17.17 -0.82 -13.53
N ARG A 234 16.22 -0.91 -14.45
CA ARG A 234 15.29 -2.04 -14.63
C ARG A 234 14.32 -2.25 -13.46
N GLY A 235 14.34 -1.43 -12.42
CA GLY A 235 13.42 -1.54 -11.28
C GLY A 235 13.17 -0.23 -10.60
N CYS A 236 12.07 -0.15 -9.87
CA CYS A 236 11.81 0.94 -8.94
C CYS A 236 11.11 0.42 -7.68
N LEU A 237 11.14 1.23 -6.63
CA LEU A 237 10.50 0.99 -5.35
C LEU A 237 9.66 2.23 -5.00
N ALA A 238 8.46 2.33 -5.55
CA ALA A 238 7.64 3.53 -5.48
C ALA A 238 6.43 3.40 -4.54
N TRP A 239 5.95 4.52 -4.04
CA TRP A 239 4.67 4.60 -3.37
C TRP A 239 3.53 4.70 -4.39
N GLY A 240 2.64 3.69 -4.41
CA GLY A 240 1.53 3.62 -5.36
C GLY A 240 0.43 4.66 -5.15
N GLY A 241 0.18 5.09 -3.89
CA GLY A 241 -0.92 5.99 -3.58
C GLY A 241 -0.72 7.47 -4.03
N GLY A 242 0.43 7.79 -4.61
CA GLY A 242 0.69 9.12 -5.22
C GLY A 242 0.74 9.10 -6.74
N LEU A 243 0.50 7.95 -7.37
CA LEU A 243 0.73 7.73 -8.80
C LEU A 243 -0.54 7.69 -9.65
N GLU A 244 -1.70 7.80 -9.01
CA GLU A 244 -3.01 7.68 -9.71
C GLU A 244 -3.10 6.43 -10.63
N LEU A 245 -2.42 5.32 -10.25
CA LEU A 245 -2.49 4.06 -10.99
C LEU A 245 -3.90 3.45 -10.96
N ALA A 246 -4.62 3.64 -9.86
CA ALA A 246 -5.99 3.22 -9.68
C ALA A 246 -6.68 4.19 -8.70
N PRO A 247 -6.96 5.44 -9.10
CA PRO A 247 -7.45 6.49 -8.20
C PRO A 247 -8.78 6.12 -7.54
N ALA A 248 -9.67 5.44 -8.23
CA ALA A 248 -10.93 4.95 -7.65
C ALA A 248 -10.67 3.96 -6.50
N ASP A 249 -9.69 3.06 -6.64
CA ASP A 249 -9.32 2.10 -5.60
C ASP A 249 -8.74 2.79 -4.37
N ASP A 250 -7.84 3.75 -4.57
CA ASP A 250 -7.21 4.48 -3.47
C ASP A 250 -8.24 5.28 -2.64
N ILE A 251 -9.29 5.82 -3.28
CA ILE A 251 -10.41 6.48 -2.60
C ILE A 251 -11.27 5.46 -1.85
N LEU A 252 -11.63 4.35 -2.48
CA LEU A 252 -12.45 3.31 -1.84
C LEU A 252 -11.76 2.69 -0.62
N ILE A 253 -10.45 2.46 -0.67
CA ILE A 253 -9.67 2.00 0.49
C ILE A 253 -9.80 2.97 1.68
N GLN A 254 -9.83 4.29 1.43
CA GLN A 254 -10.00 5.28 2.49
C GLN A 254 -11.39 5.23 3.12
N ILE A 255 -12.42 5.02 2.32
CA ILE A 255 -13.82 4.87 2.76
C ILE A 255 -14.00 3.60 3.62
N GLU A 256 -13.30 2.52 3.31
CA GLU A 256 -13.42 1.25 4.04
C GLU A 256 -12.57 1.17 5.31
N LYS A 257 -11.47 1.91 5.34
CA LYS A 257 -10.50 1.88 6.44
C LYS A 257 -11.13 2.10 7.84
N PRO A 258 -12.04 3.07 8.06
CA PRO A 258 -12.66 3.28 9.37
C PRO A 258 -13.51 2.09 9.85
N LEU A 259 -14.06 1.32 8.93
CA LEU A 259 -14.92 0.17 9.25
C LEU A 259 -14.12 -1.11 9.49
N HIS A 260 -12.80 -1.09 9.20
CA HIS A 260 -11.93 -2.27 9.26
C HIS A 260 -12.48 -3.49 8.50
N ILE A 261 -13.26 -3.25 7.43
CA ILE A 261 -13.82 -4.29 6.59
C ILE A 261 -13.12 -4.30 5.24
N GLU A 262 -12.88 -5.50 4.73
CA GLU A 262 -12.28 -5.71 3.41
C GLU A 262 -12.80 -7.03 2.85
N SER A 263 -13.58 -6.96 1.77
CA SER A 263 -14.06 -8.18 1.10
C SER A 263 -12.97 -8.82 0.26
N TYR A 264 -13.02 -10.14 0.09
CA TYR A 264 -12.08 -10.86 -0.76
C TYR A 264 -12.16 -10.39 -2.21
N ASP A 265 -13.36 -10.19 -2.73
CA ASP A 265 -13.60 -9.72 -4.10
C ASP A 265 -12.88 -8.41 -4.35
N LYS A 266 -12.97 -7.49 -3.40
CA LYS A 266 -12.41 -6.15 -3.54
C LYS A 266 -10.89 -6.12 -3.52
N PHE A 267 -10.22 -6.82 -2.59
CA PHE A 267 -8.77 -6.81 -2.60
C PHE A 267 -8.20 -7.58 -3.80
N VAL A 268 -8.91 -8.61 -4.33
CA VAL A 268 -8.53 -9.30 -5.57
C VAL A 268 -8.55 -8.31 -6.74
N VAL A 269 -9.64 -7.56 -6.89
CA VAL A 269 -9.79 -6.52 -7.94
C VAL A 269 -8.72 -5.45 -7.79
N SER A 270 -8.54 -4.89 -6.60
CA SER A 270 -7.56 -3.83 -6.28
C SER A 270 -6.13 -4.24 -6.65
N ILE A 271 -5.71 -5.43 -6.26
CA ILE A 271 -4.36 -5.93 -6.54
C ILE A 271 -4.15 -6.09 -8.04
N ILE A 272 -5.11 -6.72 -8.75
CA ILE A 272 -4.98 -6.99 -10.18
C ILE A 272 -5.01 -5.69 -10.98
N ALA A 273 -5.90 -4.75 -10.67
CA ALA A 273 -5.96 -3.44 -11.33
C ALA A 273 -4.61 -2.71 -11.24
N LYS A 274 -3.97 -2.71 -10.07
CA LYS A 274 -2.63 -2.11 -9.89
C LYS A 274 -1.53 -2.83 -10.68
N LYS A 275 -1.62 -4.14 -10.90
CA LYS A 275 -0.65 -4.89 -11.73
C LYS A 275 -0.86 -4.65 -13.22
N ILE A 276 -2.10 -4.47 -13.66
CA ILE A 276 -2.42 -4.02 -15.02
C ILE A 276 -1.84 -2.62 -15.23
N ALA A 277 -2.14 -1.69 -14.32
CA ALA A 277 -1.64 -0.31 -14.39
C ALA A 277 -0.10 -0.22 -14.38
N ALA A 278 0.59 -1.11 -13.67
CA ALA A 278 2.05 -1.22 -13.67
C ALA A 278 2.62 -1.93 -14.93
N GLY A 279 1.79 -2.35 -15.88
CA GLY A 279 2.20 -3.02 -17.12
C GLY A 279 2.76 -4.43 -16.93
N CYS A 280 2.49 -5.10 -15.80
CA CYS A 280 3.04 -6.41 -15.47
C CYS A 280 2.43 -7.51 -16.34
N LYS A 281 3.27 -8.47 -16.76
CA LYS A 281 2.85 -9.68 -17.48
C LYS A 281 3.06 -10.96 -16.68
N TYR A 282 3.90 -10.91 -15.66
CA TYR A 282 4.21 -12.03 -14.77
C TYR A 282 4.17 -11.53 -13.34
N VAL A 283 3.38 -12.17 -12.50
CA VAL A 283 3.19 -11.77 -11.10
C VAL A 283 3.38 -12.94 -10.17
N LEU A 284 4.18 -12.77 -9.13
CA LEU A 284 4.15 -13.64 -7.97
C LEU A 284 3.28 -12.99 -6.91
N LEU A 285 2.20 -13.68 -6.55
CA LEU A 285 1.29 -13.27 -5.49
C LEU A 285 1.63 -14.03 -4.21
N ASP A 286 2.15 -13.35 -3.20
CA ASP A 286 2.37 -13.90 -1.87
C ASP A 286 1.04 -13.92 -1.11
N LEU A 287 0.53 -15.11 -0.85
CA LEU A 287 -0.74 -15.39 -0.19
C LEU A 287 -0.50 -16.08 1.16
N PRO A 288 -0.12 -15.32 2.21
CA PRO A 288 -0.08 -15.85 3.57
C PRO A 288 -1.49 -16.12 4.08
N TYR A 289 -1.66 -17.27 4.74
CA TYR A 289 -2.94 -17.69 5.33
C TYR A 289 -2.76 -18.28 6.73
N GLY A 290 -3.79 -18.22 7.55
CA GLY A 290 -3.79 -18.74 8.93
C GLY A 290 -4.68 -17.93 9.86
N ASP A 291 -4.69 -18.30 11.13
CA ASP A 291 -5.60 -17.72 12.13
C ASP A 291 -5.33 -16.23 12.41
N THR A 292 -4.08 -15.78 12.25
CA THR A 292 -3.68 -14.37 12.42
C THR A 292 -3.27 -13.70 11.11
N ALA A 293 -3.66 -14.29 9.97
CA ALA A 293 -3.47 -13.74 8.65
C ALA A 293 -4.79 -13.16 8.11
N LYS A 294 -4.67 -12.38 7.02
CA LYS A 294 -5.82 -11.77 6.33
C LYS A 294 -6.76 -12.81 5.68
N VAL A 295 -6.21 -13.95 5.26
CA VAL A 295 -6.96 -15.06 4.65
C VAL A 295 -6.92 -16.26 5.58
N SER A 296 -8.10 -16.81 5.87
CA SER A 296 -8.23 -18.01 6.70
C SER A 296 -7.74 -19.26 5.98
N VAL A 297 -7.49 -20.34 6.76
CA VAL A 297 -7.19 -21.67 6.20
C VAL A 297 -8.34 -22.17 5.32
N ALA A 298 -9.60 -21.88 5.70
CA ALA A 298 -10.78 -22.30 4.96
C ALA A 298 -10.91 -21.59 3.59
N ASP A 299 -10.50 -20.33 3.51
CA ASP A 299 -10.70 -19.49 2.32
C ASP A 299 -9.53 -19.48 1.34
N VAL A 300 -8.35 -19.94 1.74
CA VAL A 300 -7.12 -19.81 0.93
C VAL A 300 -7.25 -20.42 -0.48
N ALA A 301 -7.95 -21.55 -0.60
CA ALA A 301 -8.18 -22.20 -1.89
C ALA A 301 -9.10 -21.36 -2.80
N LYS A 302 -10.18 -20.82 -2.24
CA LYS A 302 -11.14 -19.94 -2.95
C LYS A 302 -10.44 -18.67 -3.42
N VAL A 303 -9.72 -18.00 -2.53
CA VAL A 303 -9.00 -16.76 -2.83
C VAL A 303 -7.90 -16.98 -3.88
N SER A 304 -7.10 -18.06 -3.75
CA SER A 304 -6.10 -18.44 -4.76
C SER A 304 -6.74 -18.60 -6.14
N LYS A 305 -7.85 -19.32 -6.21
CA LYS A 305 -8.56 -19.58 -7.47
C LYS A 305 -9.13 -18.29 -8.10
N ALA A 306 -9.65 -17.38 -7.27
CA ALA A 306 -10.14 -16.08 -7.74
C ALA A 306 -9.01 -15.27 -8.40
N PHE A 307 -7.81 -15.18 -7.79
CA PHE A 307 -6.66 -14.54 -8.38
C PHE A 307 -6.23 -15.20 -9.70
N GLU A 308 -6.06 -16.52 -9.71
CA GLU A 308 -5.65 -17.27 -10.89
C GLU A 308 -6.60 -17.03 -12.07
N THR A 309 -7.92 -17.11 -11.80
CA THR A 309 -8.95 -16.94 -12.82
C THR A 309 -8.98 -15.51 -13.36
N LEU A 310 -8.93 -14.54 -12.46
CA LEU A 310 -9.06 -13.13 -12.86
C LEU A 310 -7.79 -12.61 -13.53
N PHE A 311 -6.58 -12.96 -13.07
CA PHE A 311 -5.32 -12.63 -13.76
C PHE A 311 -5.29 -13.20 -15.19
N ALA A 312 -5.77 -14.45 -15.37
CA ALA A 312 -5.82 -15.08 -16.69
C ALA A 312 -6.70 -14.32 -17.69
N LYS A 313 -7.80 -13.69 -17.24
CA LYS A 313 -8.67 -12.86 -18.08
C LYS A 313 -7.97 -11.59 -18.62
N PHE A 314 -6.83 -11.19 -18.03
CA PHE A 314 -6.02 -10.04 -18.44
C PHE A 314 -4.69 -10.42 -19.08
N ASP A 315 -4.52 -11.68 -19.48
CA ASP A 315 -3.28 -12.22 -20.07
C ASP A 315 -2.04 -11.99 -19.18
N ILE A 316 -2.24 -12.05 -17.87
CA ILE A 316 -1.17 -11.98 -16.87
C ILE A 316 -0.97 -13.36 -16.26
N LYS A 317 0.26 -13.87 -16.37
CA LYS A 317 0.65 -15.12 -15.72
C LYS A 317 0.90 -14.87 -14.24
N VAL A 318 0.26 -15.64 -13.38
CA VAL A 318 0.42 -15.54 -11.93
C VAL A 318 0.91 -16.84 -11.33
N PHE A 319 1.81 -16.75 -10.36
CA PHE A 319 2.12 -17.82 -9.42
C PHE A 319 1.64 -17.40 -8.04
N VAL A 320 0.65 -18.12 -7.51
CA VAL A 320 0.12 -17.87 -6.16
C VAL A 320 0.94 -18.66 -5.15
N TYR A 321 1.80 -17.95 -4.43
CA TYR A 321 2.66 -18.49 -3.39
C TYR A 321 1.92 -18.59 -2.06
N LYS A 322 1.28 -19.73 -1.84
CA LYS A 322 0.52 -20.01 -0.62
C LYS A 322 1.45 -20.43 0.51
N ARG A 323 1.40 -19.74 1.65
CA ARG A 323 2.21 -20.09 2.82
C ARG A 323 1.46 -19.86 4.13
N GLN A 324 1.66 -20.75 5.10
CA GLN A 324 1.09 -20.60 6.42
C GLN A 324 1.81 -19.48 7.19
N ALA A 325 1.04 -18.50 7.67
CA ALA A 325 1.52 -17.38 8.46
C ALA A 325 1.66 -17.78 9.93
N LYS A 326 2.88 -18.08 10.35
CA LYS A 326 3.18 -18.45 11.76
C LYS A 326 3.77 -17.30 12.56
N GLY A 327 4.15 -16.21 11.93
CA GLY A 327 4.76 -15.04 12.56
C GLY A 327 5.34 -14.09 11.53
N PRO A 328 6.06 -13.06 11.97
CA PRO A 328 6.80 -12.13 11.11
C PRO A 328 7.87 -12.83 10.28
N ASP A 329 8.13 -12.33 9.07
CA ASP A 329 9.13 -12.90 8.17
C ASP A 329 10.57 -12.52 8.58
N GLY A 330 10.75 -11.35 9.23
CA GLY A 330 12.01 -10.84 9.73
C GLY A 330 12.04 -10.76 11.26
N ASN A 331 13.13 -10.24 11.78
CA ASN A 331 13.32 -10.02 13.22
C ASN A 331 12.80 -8.64 13.65
N GLY A 332 12.97 -7.65 12.79
CA GLY A 332 12.52 -6.28 13.00
C GLY A 332 11.08 -6.07 12.55
N ILE A 333 10.33 -5.30 13.33
CA ILE A 333 8.96 -4.89 13.07
C ILE A 333 8.85 -3.39 13.34
N GLY A 334 8.48 -2.62 12.34
CA GLY A 334 8.51 -1.16 12.35
C GLY A 334 9.54 -0.61 11.36
N PRO A 335 9.42 0.65 10.90
CA PRO A 335 10.10 1.14 9.70
C PRO A 335 11.62 0.95 9.71
N ILE A 336 12.31 1.48 10.70
CA ILE A 336 13.79 1.38 10.80
C ILE A 336 14.24 -0.06 11.06
N LEU A 337 13.54 -0.82 11.90
CA LEU A 337 13.95 -2.18 12.23
C LEU A 337 13.80 -3.12 11.02
N GLU A 338 12.75 -2.97 10.23
CA GLU A 338 12.56 -3.71 8.97
C GLU A 338 13.56 -3.29 7.89
N ALA A 339 13.89 -1.99 7.81
CA ALA A 339 14.92 -1.48 6.90
C ALA A 339 16.31 -2.02 7.28
N ARG A 340 16.59 -2.16 8.57
CA ARG A 340 17.83 -2.75 9.09
C ARG A 340 17.95 -4.24 8.71
N ASP A 341 16.87 -5.01 8.89
CA ASP A 341 16.82 -6.42 8.46
C ASP A 341 17.07 -6.56 6.96
N LEU A 342 16.41 -5.72 6.15
CA LEU A 342 16.62 -5.65 4.70
C LEU A 342 18.09 -5.39 4.36
N LEU A 343 18.70 -4.36 4.96
CA LEU A 343 20.10 -4.03 4.69
C LEU A 343 21.06 -5.13 5.17
N TRP A 344 20.83 -5.75 6.33
CA TRP A 344 21.62 -6.87 6.78
C TRP A 344 21.62 -8.05 5.80
N ILE A 345 20.48 -8.32 5.16
CA ILE A 345 20.42 -9.33 4.08
C ILE A 345 21.30 -8.92 2.90
N LEU A 346 21.15 -7.69 2.43
CA LEU A 346 21.89 -7.19 1.27
C LEU A 346 23.40 -7.01 1.56
N GLU A 347 23.76 -6.62 2.77
CA GLU A 347 25.14 -6.47 3.25
C GLU A 347 25.80 -7.81 3.64
N ARG A 348 25.05 -8.91 3.65
CA ARG A 348 25.50 -10.23 4.08
C ARG A 348 25.94 -10.26 5.54
N ASP A 349 25.37 -9.39 6.39
CA ASP A 349 25.68 -9.35 7.82
C ASP A 349 25.25 -10.67 8.50
N LYS A 350 25.99 -11.04 9.56
CA LYS A 350 25.70 -12.26 10.34
C LYS A 350 24.36 -12.21 11.09
N ARG A 351 23.88 -11.00 11.40
CA ARG A 351 22.60 -10.75 12.10
C ARG A 351 21.37 -10.85 11.19
N ARG A 352 21.56 -11.00 9.87
CA ARG A 352 20.47 -11.03 8.92
C ARG A 352 19.44 -12.13 9.22
N PRO A 353 18.15 -11.86 9.03
CA PRO A 353 17.11 -12.87 9.24
C PRO A 353 17.14 -13.89 8.09
N ILE A 354 17.74 -15.06 8.34
CA ILE A 354 17.93 -16.13 7.34
C ILE A 354 16.60 -16.62 6.76
N GLY A 355 15.55 -16.70 7.59
CA GLY A 355 14.21 -17.10 7.13
C GLY A 355 13.66 -16.14 6.05
N MET A 356 13.78 -14.83 6.29
CA MET A 356 13.34 -13.80 5.33
C MET A 356 14.21 -13.80 4.06
N GLU A 357 15.53 -14.02 4.17
CA GLU A 357 16.44 -14.18 3.03
C GLU A 357 16.02 -15.34 2.15
N ASN A 358 15.83 -16.53 2.74
CA ASN A 358 15.43 -17.73 2.01
C ASN A 358 14.06 -17.55 1.34
N LEU A 359 13.11 -16.92 2.02
CA LEU A 359 11.79 -16.61 1.46
C LEU A 359 11.90 -15.69 0.23
N ALA A 360 12.76 -14.66 0.30
CA ALA A 360 12.99 -13.75 -0.82
C ALA A 360 13.61 -14.46 -2.03
N LEU A 361 14.58 -15.34 -1.81
CA LEU A 361 15.22 -16.13 -2.86
C LEU A 361 14.26 -17.13 -3.50
N ASP A 362 13.47 -17.83 -2.69
CA ASP A 362 12.48 -18.79 -3.17
C ASP A 362 11.40 -18.10 -4.02
N MET A 363 10.82 -17.02 -3.53
CA MET A 363 9.84 -16.23 -4.28
C MET A 363 10.43 -15.67 -5.59
N ALA A 364 11.65 -15.14 -5.57
CA ALA A 364 12.31 -14.63 -6.77
C ALA A 364 12.57 -15.77 -7.80
N ALA A 365 12.99 -16.94 -7.33
CA ALA A 365 13.22 -18.11 -8.20
C ALA A 365 11.92 -18.60 -8.85
N GLN A 366 10.81 -18.64 -8.10
CA GLN A 366 9.49 -18.98 -8.64
C GLN A 366 9.03 -17.95 -9.69
N LEU A 367 9.25 -16.64 -9.43
CA LEU A 367 8.90 -15.59 -10.38
C LEU A 367 9.72 -15.69 -11.67
N ILE A 368 11.00 -16.01 -11.58
CA ILE A 368 11.86 -16.27 -12.75
C ILE A 368 11.38 -17.51 -13.52
N ALA A 369 11.10 -18.61 -12.82
CA ALA A 369 10.60 -19.84 -13.43
C ALA A 369 9.25 -19.62 -14.14
N LEU A 370 8.36 -18.78 -13.60
CA LEU A 370 7.10 -18.41 -14.23
C LEU A 370 7.30 -17.74 -15.60
N THR A 371 8.40 -17.00 -15.79
CA THR A 371 8.71 -16.36 -17.10
C THR A 371 9.23 -17.35 -18.13
N GLY A 372 9.70 -18.52 -17.71
CA GLY A 372 10.34 -19.53 -18.58
C GLY A 372 11.80 -19.22 -18.97
N LYS A 373 12.40 -18.13 -18.44
CA LYS A 373 13.80 -17.76 -18.73
C LYS A 373 14.80 -18.76 -18.14
N TYR A 374 14.55 -19.20 -16.90
CA TYR A 374 15.32 -20.25 -16.21
C TYR A 374 14.34 -21.16 -15.47
N ASN A 375 14.75 -22.42 -15.23
CA ASN A 375 14.01 -23.25 -14.29
C ASN A 375 14.27 -22.79 -12.85
N TYR A 376 13.46 -23.27 -11.91
CA TYR A 376 13.52 -22.87 -10.51
C TYR A 376 14.91 -23.07 -9.88
N GLN A 377 15.53 -24.24 -10.09
CA GLN A 377 16.82 -24.58 -9.48
C GLN A 377 17.92 -23.63 -9.96
N SER A 378 18.06 -23.47 -11.28
CA SER A 378 19.06 -22.56 -11.87
C SER A 378 18.80 -21.10 -11.46
N ALA A 379 17.53 -20.70 -11.38
CA ALA A 379 17.17 -19.36 -10.92
C ALA A 379 17.59 -19.13 -9.46
N HIS A 380 17.35 -20.10 -8.58
CA HIS A 380 17.74 -20.01 -7.17
C HIS A 380 19.26 -19.92 -6.98
N GLU A 381 20.04 -20.67 -7.73
CA GLU A 381 21.51 -20.63 -7.72
C GLU A 381 22.04 -19.26 -8.15
N ILE A 382 21.56 -18.73 -9.29
CA ILE A 382 21.93 -17.40 -9.81
C ILE A 382 21.57 -16.29 -8.82
N LEU A 383 20.39 -16.37 -8.20
CA LEU A 383 19.93 -15.41 -7.20
C LEU A 383 20.80 -15.43 -5.94
N ARG A 384 21.17 -16.62 -5.47
CA ARG A 384 22.09 -16.81 -4.33
C ARG A 384 23.45 -16.18 -4.63
N GLU A 385 24.03 -16.47 -5.78
CA GLU A 385 25.30 -15.90 -6.23
C GLU A 385 25.22 -14.37 -6.34
N THR A 386 24.13 -13.84 -6.92
CA THR A 386 23.90 -12.38 -7.03
C THR A 386 23.85 -11.71 -5.67
N LEU A 387 23.26 -12.37 -4.67
CA LEU A 387 23.20 -11.87 -3.30
C LEU A 387 24.56 -11.94 -2.63
N ASP A 388 25.24 -13.10 -2.68
CA ASP A 388 26.51 -13.37 -2.01
C ASP A 388 27.68 -12.54 -2.56
N SER A 389 27.67 -12.21 -3.87
CA SER A 389 28.65 -11.33 -4.50
C SER A 389 28.45 -9.83 -4.18
N GLY A 390 27.37 -9.45 -3.48
CA GLY A 390 27.02 -8.07 -3.17
C GLY A 390 26.44 -7.28 -4.36
N GLU A 391 26.18 -7.94 -5.50
CA GLU A 391 25.58 -7.31 -6.68
C GLU A 391 24.15 -6.81 -6.39
N ALA A 392 23.39 -7.54 -5.55
CA ALA A 392 22.06 -7.12 -5.12
C ALA A 392 22.11 -5.81 -4.31
N LEU A 393 23.06 -5.63 -3.40
CA LEU A 393 23.26 -4.38 -2.65
C LEU A 393 23.61 -3.22 -3.58
N ARG A 394 24.53 -3.44 -4.54
CA ARG A 394 24.90 -2.42 -5.53
C ARG A 394 23.69 -2.00 -6.37
N GLN A 395 22.87 -2.95 -6.77
CA GLN A 395 21.66 -2.71 -7.56
C GLN A 395 20.59 -1.97 -6.73
N PHE A 396 20.37 -2.37 -5.49
CA PHE A 396 19.46 -1.67 -4.57
C PHE A 396 19.79 -0.17 -4.45
N TRP A 397 21.07 0.14 -4.22
CA TRP A 397 21.52 1.53 -4.12
C TRP A 397 21.59 2.25 -5.46
N LYS A 398 21.75 1.52 -6.59
CA LYS A 398 21.58 2.11 -7.92
C LYS A 398 20.15 2.60 -8.12
N ILE A 399 19.14 1.80 -7.72
CA ILE A 399 17.73 2.21 -7.73
C ILE A 399 17.54 3.41 -6.79
N GLY A 400 17.99 3.32 -5.54
CA GLY A 400 17.86 4.40 -4.58
C GLY A 400 18.44 5.73 -5.06
N LYS A 401 19.64 5.72 -5.66
CA LYS A 401 20.27 6.92 -6.24
C LYS A 401 19.47 7.48 -7.41
N SER A 402 19.01 6.63 -8.31
CA SER A 402 18.16 7.06 -9.43
C SER A 402 16.81 7.63 -8.94
N GLN A 403 16.28 7.17 -7.80
CA GLN A 403 15.12 7.75 -7.14
C GLN A 403 15.42 9.04 -6.36
N GLY A 404 16.69 9.42 -6.21
CA GLY A 404 17.10 10.66 -5.54
C GLY A 404 17.61 10.48 -4.11
N ALA A 405 18.02 9.27 -3.69
CA ALA A 405 18.70 9.07 -2.41
C ALA A 405 20.00 9.89 -2.35
N LYS A 406 20.12 10.72 -1.32
CA LYS A 406 21.26 11.63 -1.14
C LYS A 406 22.53 10.93 -0.66
N GLN A 407 22.37 9.80 0.04
CA GLN A 407 23.46 9.03 0.63
C GLN A 407 23.15 7.54 0.63
N ILE A 408 24.17 6.74 0.75
CA ILE A 408 24.04 5.29 1.02
C ILE A 408 23.97 5.14 2.55
N VAL A 409 22.89 4.55 3.04
CA VAL A 409 22.68 4.25 4.46
C VAL A 409 23.11 2.80 4.72
N LYS A 410 23.87 2.56 5.77
CA LYS A 410 24.19 1.20 6.24
C LYS A 410 23.20 0.77 7.31
N ALA A 411 23.06 -0.54 7.50
CA ALA A 411 22.20 -1.06 8.55
C ALA A 411 22.56 -0.53 9.95
N GLU A 412 23.85 -0.25 10.19
CA GLU A 412 24.36 0.30 11.46
C GLU A 412 23.93 1.76 11.71
N ASP A 413 23.65 2.51 10.66
CA ASP A 413 23.18 3.91 10.75
C ASP A 413 21.71 4.00 11.19
N LEU A 414 20.97 2.88 11.08
CA LEU A 414 19.55 2.78 11.41
C LEU A 414 19.35 2.48 12.89
N LEU A 415 19.33 3.54 13.70
CA LEU A 415 19.19 3.41 15.15
C LEU A 415 17.72 3.36 15.56
N PRO A 416 17.29 2.31 16.30
CA PRO A 416 15.94 2.26 16.87
C PRO A 416 15.78 3.27 18.00
N GLY A 417 14.56 3.45 18.49
CA GLY A 417 14.24 4.33 19.60
C GLY A 417 15.06 4.02 20.86
N HIS A 418 15.41 5.05 21.59
CA HIS A 418 16.33 4.92 22.75
C HIS A 418 15.64 4.44 24.03
N TYR A 419 14.31 4.53 24.14
CA TYR A 419 13.58 3.89 25.22
C TYR A 419 13.30 2.44 24.85
N THR A 420 13.66 1.53 25.75
CA THR A 420 13.58 0.08 25.50
C THR A 420 12.87 -0.66 26.62
N PHE A 421 12.24 -1.79 26.27
CA PHE A 421 11.70 -2.73 27.23
C PHE A 421 11.88 -4.15 26.72
N GLU A 422 12.49 -5.02 27.54
CA GLU A 422 12.68 -6.42 27.19
C GLU A 422 11.46 -7.26 27.59
N ILE A 423 10.93 -7.99 26.65
CA ILE A 423 9.92 -9.03 26.90
C ILE A 423 10.64 -10.31 27.24
N LYS A 424 10.39 -10.84 28.43
CA LYS A 424 10.94 -12.11 28.91
C LYS A 424 9.87 -13.18 28.88
N SER A 425 10.23 -14.37 28.43
CA SER A 425 9.32 -15.50 28.39
C SER A 425 8.95 -15.98 29.79
N THR A 426 7.67 -16.20 30.03
CA THR A 426 7.13 -16.90 31.20
C THR A 426 6.96 -18.40 30.95
N LYS A 427 7.20 -18.85 29.71
CA LYS A 427 6.98 -20.21 29.21
C LYS A 427 8.29 -20.86 28.79
N ALA A 428 8.33 -22.19 28.80
CA ALA A 428 9.44 -22.98 28.25
C ALA A 428 8.88 -23.93 27.18
N GLY A 429 9.56 -24.03 26.02
CA GLY A 429 9.16 -24.94 24.94
C GLY A 429 9.65 -24.48 23.58
N LEU A 430 8.99 -24.97 22.53
CA LEU A 430 9.26 -24.63 21.13
C LEU A 430 8.24 -23.58 20.67
N ILE A 431 8.67 -22.43 20.17
CA ILE A 431 7.77 -21.42 19.62
C ILE A 431 7.07 -22.00 18.40
N LYS A 432 5.74 -22.15 18.45
CA LYS A 432 4.91 -22.64 17.35
C LYS A 432 4.44 -21.53 16.43
N THR A 433 4.01 -20.41 17.01
CA THR A 433 3.49 -19.27 16.27
C THR A 433 3.50 -17.99 17.12
N TYR A 434 3.46 -16.87 16.44
CA TYR A 434 3.24 -15.54 17.01
C TYR A 434 1.84 -15.03 16.66
N ASP A 435 1.18 -14.33 17.58
CA ASP A 435 -0.05 -13.61 17.27
C ASP A 435 0.29 -12.28 16.58
N ASN A 436 0.09 -12.25 15.26
CA ASN A 436 0.38 -11.08 14.45
C ASN A 436 -0.51 -9.88 14.76
N HIS A 437 -1.74 -10.09 15.26
CA HIS A 437 -2.65 -9.01 15.63
C HIS A 437 -2.12 -8.26 16.85
N ILE A 438 -1.69 -8.99 17.87
CA ILE A 438 -1.10 -8.40 19.08
C ILE A 438 0.21 -7.68 18.74
N ILE A 439 1.08 -8.27 17.92
CA ILE A 439 2.31 -7.61 17.43
C ILE A 439 1.98 -6.27 16.76
N VAL A 440 0.97 -6.23 15.90
CA VAL A 440 0.53 -4.98 15.25
C VAL A 440 0.06 -3.95 16.27
N GLN A 441 -0.75 -4.36 17.26
CA GLN A 441 -1.26 -3.47 18.30
C GLN A 441 -0.12 -2.87 19.15
N ILE A 442 0.81 -3.72 19.61
CA ILE A 442 1.98 -3.28 20.38
C ILE A 442 2.81 -2.28 19.57
N THR A 443 3.14 -2.64 18.33
CA THR A 443 4.01 -1.80 17.49
C THR A 443 3.38 -0.43 17.19
N ARG A 444 2.06 -0.38 17.01
CA ARG A 444 1.32 0.88 16.88
C ARG A 444 1.29 1.69 18.16
N ALA A 445 1.14 1.05 19.32
CA ALA A 445 1.21 1.72 20.62
C ALA A 445 2.59 2.37 20.85
N LEU A 446 3.67 1.73 20.39
CA LEU A 446 5.03 2.27 20.40
C LEU A 446 5.20 3.51 19.51
N GLY A 447 4.31 3.71 18.51
CA GLY A 447 4.28 4.90 17.64
C GLY A 447 4.49 4.64 16.16
N ALA A 448 4.79 3.42 15.73
CA ALA A 448 4.94 3.09 14.30
C ALA A 448 3.59 3.20 13.55
N PRO A 449 3.60 3.56 12.26
CA PRO A 449 4.77 3.89 11.41
C PRO A 449 5.23 5.35 11.47
N TYR A 450 4.55 6.21 12.23
CA TYR A 450 4.83 7.65 12.26
C TYR A 450 6.17 7.94 12.95
N ALA A 451 6.40 7.35 14.13
CA ALA A 451 7.69 7.32 14.79
C ALA A 451 8.54 6.23 14.09
N LYS A 452 9.42 6.66 13.18
CA LYS A 452 10.18 5.72 12.31
C LYS A 452 11.11 4.79 13.09
N SER A 453 11.60 5.23 14.24
CA SER A 453 12.49 4.45 15.12
C SER A 453 11.76 3.52 16.08
N ALA A 454 10.41 3.63 16.18
CA ALA A 454 9.61 2.78 17.03
C ALA A 454 9.38 1.39 16.42
N GLY A 455 9.36 0.36 17.27
CA GLY A 455 9.11 -1.00 16.80
C GLY A 455 9.42 -2.08 17.80
N ILE A 456 9.42 -3.33 17.31
CA ILE A 456 9.75 -4.54 18.05
C ILE A 456 10.91 -5.25 17.33
N TYR A 457 11.87 -5.75 18.08
CA TYR A 457 12.89 -6.65 17.57
C TYR A 457 12.75 -8.02 18.23
N LEU A 458 12.46 -9.05 17.45
CA LEU A 458 12.36 -10.43 17.90
C LEU A 458 13.75 -11.03 18.03
N THR A 459 14.07 -11.57 19.20
CA THR A 459 15.34 -12.28 19.45
C THR A 459 15.21 -13.79 19.24
N ARG A 460 14.00 -14.27 19.07
CA ARG A 460 13.65 -15.67 18.80
C ARG A 460 12.67 -15.75 17.64
N GLN A 461 12.74 -16.83 16.88
CA GLN A 461 11.87 -17.09 15.73
C GLN A 461 10.99 -18.32 15.98
N VAL A 462 9.97 -18.50 15.14
CA VAL A 462 9.17 -19.73 15.11
C VAL A 462 10.12 -20.91 14.87
N GLY A 463 10.00 -21.93 15.73
CA GLY A 463 10.88 -23.09 15.71
C GLY A 463 12.04 -23.02 16.73
N ASP A 464 12.30 -21.85 17.32
CA ASP A 464 13.30 -21.74 18.37
C ASP A 464 12.79 -22.30 19.72
N ARG A 465 13.70 -22.90 20.48
CA ARG A 465 13.44 -23.29 21.86
C ARG A 465 13.70 -22.13 22.81
N ILE A 466 12.79 -21.90 23.74
CA ILE A 466 12.90 -20.88 24.79
C ILE A 466 12.75 -21.50 26.17
N ASN A 467 13.33 -20.83 27.17
CA ASN A 467 13.19 -21.14 28.59
C ASN A 467 12.54 -19.94 29.29
N VAL A 468 12.00 -20.18 30.49
CA VAL A 468 11.50 -19.11 31.34
C VAL A 468 12.65 -18.13 31.65
N GLY A 469 12.38 -16.83 31.46
CA GLY A 469 13.36 -15.74 31.64
C GLY A 469 14.17 -15.37 30.40
N ASP A 470 14.12 -16.17 29.31
CA ASP A 470 14.79 -15.79 28.07
C ASP A 470 14.15 -14.49 27.50
N VAL A 471 14.98 -13.56 27.02
CA VAL A 471 14.51 -12.39 26.27
C VAL A 471 14.07 -12.86 24.90
N VAL A 472 12.80 -12.64 24.57
CA VAL A 472 12.16 -13.08 23.32
C VAL A 472 11.89 -11.92 22.35
N ALA A 473 11.80 -10.71 22.89
CA ALA A 473 11.66 -9.49 22.09
C ALA A 473 12.17 -8.27 22.86
N THR A 474 12.54 -7.22 22.13
CA THR A 474 12.82 -5.90 22.68
C THR A 474 11.91 -4.87 22.00
N LEU A 475 11.21 -4.10 22.80
CA LEU A 475 10.39 -2.96 22.37
C LEU A 475 11.26 -1.71 22.27
N TYR A 476 11.01 -0.85 21.29
CA TYR A 476 11.72 0.41 21.06
C TYR A 476 10.74 1.54 20.82
N ALA A 477 10.95 2.68 21.47
CA ALA A 477 10.13 3.88 21.27
C ALA A 477 10.96 5.17 21.42
N GLU A 478 10.41 6.28 20.95
CA GLU A 478 11.00 7.63 21.07
C GLU A 478 10.67 8.30 22.40
N ALA A 479 9.69 7.76 23.18
CA ALA A 479 9.28 8.28 24.48
C ALA A 479 8.91 7.14 25.44
N GLN A 480 9.22 7.33 26.73
CA GLN A 480 8.90 6.36 27.77
C GLN A 480 7.39 6.08 27.85
N SER A 481 6.55 7.13 27.71
CA SER A 481 5.10 6.99 27.74
C SER A 481 4.54 6.03 26.66
N ARG A 482 5.26 5.86 25.55
CA ARG A 482 4.90 4.91 24.49
C ARG A 482 5.22 3.47 24.89
N ILE A 483 6.36 3.27 25.58
CA ILE A 483 6.70 1.97 26.18
C ILE A 483 5.64 1.59 27.22
N ASP A 484 5.30 2.52 28.13
CA ASP A 484 4.32 2.28 29.20
C ASP A 484 2.94 1.91 28.62
N LEU A 485 2.52 2.61 27.55
CA LEU A 485 1.27 2.30 26.84
C LEU A 485 1.32 0.91 26.18
N ALA A 486 2.41 0.57 25.50
CA ALA A 486 2.57 -0.72 24.84
C ALA A 486 2.58 -1.88 25.85
N VAL A 487 3.29 -1.72 26.98
CA VAL A 487 3.33 -2.72 28.05
C VAL A 487 1.96 -2.86 28.73
N LYS A 488 1.25 -1.76 28.96
CA LYS A 488 -0.13 -1.80 29.51
C LYS A 488 -1.07 -2.59 28.61
N ASN A 489 -0.92 -2.49 27.30
CA ASN A 489 -1.78 -3.22 26.34
C ASN A 489 -1.49 -4.74 26.32
N LEU A 490 -0.48 -5.21 27.01
CA LEU A 490 -0.19 -6.65 27.15
C LEU A 490 -0.95 -7.31 28.32
N ASP A 491 -1.85 -6.57 29.01
CA ASP A 491 -2.78 -7.04 30.06
C ASP A 491 -2.15 -8.01 31.10
N GLY A 492 -0.88 -7.77 31.47
CA GLY A 492 -0.14 -8.56 32.47
C GLY A 492 0.54 -9.83 31.96
N GLU A 493 0.18 -10.36 30.80
CA GLU A 493 0.89 -11.45 30.13
C GLU A 493 1.81 -10.90 29.03
N GLN A 494 3.02 -10.48 29.41
CA GLN A 494 3.96 -9.82 28.48
C GLN A 494 4.31 -10.68 27.25
N ASP A 495 4.27 -11.99 27.37
CA ASP A 495 4.54 -12.97 26.29
C ASP A 495 3.28 -13.76 25.85
N GLY A 496 2.07 -13.28 26.16
CA GLY A 496 0.80 -13.91 25.78
C GLY A 496 0.63 -14.12 24.27
N TRP A 497 1.28 -13.28 23.47
CA TRP A 497 1.31 -13.35 22.00
C TRP A 497 2.28 -14.38 21.42
N ILE A 498 3.03 -15.08 22.26
CA ILE A 498 3.94 -16.17 21.88
C ILE A 498 3.31 -17.50 22.27
N LEU A 499 3.01 -18.32 21.28
CA LEU A 499 2.43 -19.65 21.46
C LEU A 499 3.54 -20.72 21.41
N VAL A 500 3.65 -21.50 22.47
CA VAL A 500 4.69 -22.52 22.68
C VAL A 500 4.11 -23.94 22.56
#